data_30b91e7209feeb1b0f8e8af6325b4188
#
_entry.id   30b91e7209feeb1b0f8e8af6325b4188
#
_cell.length_a   1.000
_cell.length_b   1.000
_cell.length_c   1.000
_cell.angle_alpha   90.00
_cell.angle_beta   90.00
_cell.angle_gamma   90.00
#
_symmetry.space_group_name_H-M   'P 1'
#
loop_
_entity.id
_entity.type
_entity.pdbx_description
1 polymer ?
#
loop_
_entity_poly.entity_id
_entity_poly.type
_entity_poly.pdbx_seq_one_letter_code
_entity_poly.pdbx_strand_id
1 'polypeptide(L)'
;MKKDDRGDQDLTKQIEIKDKEIETLNSVVVNLKNIIDSKEAEMTAMVNANDSHRELNGELRKELDQVKADNKKLAKQVEDLEIEAKEMLAYP
;
A
#
# COMPACT_ATOMS: atom_id res chain seq x y z
N MET A 1 -28.62 -65.09 12.13
CA MET A 1 -29.11 -63.78 11.78
C MET A 1 -28.21 -63.15 10.75
N LYS A 2 -28.68 -62.89 9.57
CA LYS A 2 -27.88 -62.14 8.58
C LYS A 2 -27.85 -60.69 8.95
N LYS A 3 -26.65 -60.08 8.96
CA LYS A 3 -26.51 -58.65 9.09
C LYS A 3 -27.32 -57.95 8.00
N ASP A 4 -27.91 -56.85 8.35
CA ASP A 4 -28.61 -56.02 7.40
C ASP A 4 -27.56 -55.31 6.49
N ASP A 5 -27.43 -55.81 5.28
CA ASP A 5 -26.49 -55.26 4.28
C ASP A 5 -26.80 -53.81 3.90
N ARG A 6 -28.06 -53.36 4.13
CA ARG A 6 -28.43 -51.97 3.89
C ARG A 6 -27.75 -50.99 4.81
N GLY A 7 -27.62 -51.34 6.11
CA GLY A 7 -26.91 -50.50 7.07
C GLY A 7 -25.43 -50.29 6.71
N ASP A 8 -24.76 -51.38 6.27
CA ASP A 8 -23.36 -51.33 5.85
C ASP A 8 -23.19 -50.51 4.56
N GLN A 9 -24.08 -50.67 3.59
CA GLN A 9 -24.06 -49.90 2.35
C GLN A 9 -24.33 -48.39 2.61
N ASP A 10 -25.28 -48.09 3.49
CA ASP A 10 -25.59 -46.69 3.84
C ASP A 10 -24.40 -46.03 4.54
N LEU A 11 -23.73 -46.72 5.44
CA LEU A 11 -22.51 -46.23 6.10
C LEU A 11 -21.39 -46.03 5.09
N THR A 12 -21.20 -46.95 4.17
CA THR A 12 -20.18 -46.84 3.10
C THR A 12 -20.45 -45.59 2.24
N LYS A 13 -21.68 -45.36 1.86
CA LYS A 13 -22.09 -44.17 1.10
C LYS A 13 -21.86 -42.89 1.88
N GLN A 14 -22.20 -42.89 3.17
CA GLN A 14 -21.96 -41.73 4.04
C GLN A 14 -20.48 -41.42 4.17
N ILE A 15 -19.64 -42.44 4.30
CA ILE A 15 -18.16 -42.27 4.33
C ILE A 15 -17.67 -41.69 3.01
N GLU A 16 -18.11 -42.19 1.87
CA GLU A 16 -17.74 -41.68 0.56
C GLU A 16 -18.14 -40.21 0.38
N ILE A 17 -19.32 -39.83 0.82
CA ILE A 17 -19.80 -38.45 0.78
C ILE A 17 -18.92 -37.55 1.65
N LYS A 18 -18.62 -38.00 2.87
CA LYS A 18 -17.76 -37.26 3.79
C LYS A 18 -16.34 -37.12 3.28
N ASP A 19 -15.81 -38.15 2.66
CA ASP A 19 -14.48 -38.12 2.06
C ASP A 19 -14.41 -37.08 0.93
N LYS A 20 -15.44 -36.98 0.10
CA LYS A 20 -15.54 -35.97 -0.94
C LYS A 20 -15.66 -34.57 -0.36
N GLU A 21 -16.44 -34.40 0.70
CA GLU A 21 -16.56 -33.13 1.42
C GLU A 21 -15.19 -32.70 1.99
N ILE A 22 -14.44 -33.64 2.57
CA ILE A 22 -13.10 -33.39 3.09
C ILE A 22 -12.15 -32.95 1.97
N GLU A 23 -12.17 -33.63 0.84
CA GLU A 23 -11.35 -33.26 -0.32
C GLU A 23 -11.67 -31.84 -0.80
N THR A 24 -12.97 -31.53 -0.91
CA THR A 24 -13.42 -30.19 -1.31
C THR A 24 -12.96 -29.13 -0.31
N LEU A 25 -13.14 -29.40 0.98
CA LEU A 25 -12.69 -28.48 2.04
C LEU A 25 -11.18 -28.29 2.03
N ASN A 26 -10.41 -29.36 1.81
CA ASN A 26 -8.97 -29.26 1.71
C ASN A 26 -8.54 -28.39 0.51
N SER A 27 -9.22 -28.52 -0.62
CA SER A 27 -8.98 -27.68 -1.80
C SER A 27 -9.28 -26.20 -1.49
N VAL A 28 -10.38 -25.93 -0.81
CA VAL A 28 -10.75 -24.57 -0.38
C VAL A 28 -9.69 -24.01 0.57
N VAL A 29 -9.23 -24.81 1.53
CA VAL A 29 -8.19 -24.37 2.48
C VAL A 29 -6.89 -24.02 1.76
N VAL A 30 -6.47 -24.84 0.80
CA VAL A 30 -5.26 -24.55 -0.01
C VAL A 30 -5.43 -23.25 -0.79
N ASN A 31 -6.57 -23.05 -1.43
CA ASN A 31 -6.86 -21.83 -2.17
C ASN A 31 -6.85 -20.59 -1.27
N LEU A 32 -7.46 -20.69 -0.08
CA LEU A 32 -7.47 -19.61 0.88
C LEU A 32 -6.08 -19.27 1.40
N LYS A 33 -5.25 -20.27 1.67
CA LYS A 33 -3.85 -20.06 2.06
C LYS A 33 -3.09 -19.31 0.97
N ASN A 34 -3.28 -19.69 -0.30
CA ASN A 34 -2.65 -19.00 -1.42
C ASN A 34 -3.10 -17.55 -1.54
N ILE A 35 -4.39 -17.29 -1.33
CA ILE A 35 -4.94 -15.94 -1.33
C ILE A 35 -4.34 -15.11 -0.18
N ILE A 36 -4.25 -15.69 1.01
CA ILE A 36 -3.65 -15.03 2.17
C ILE A 36 -2.20 -14.68 1.89
N ASP A 37 -1.42 -15.60 1.37
CA ASP A 37 -0.01 -15.37 1.03
C ASP A 37 0.14 -14.24 0.01
N SER A 38 -0.71 -14.22 -1.01
CA SER A 38 -0.73 -13.14 -2.01
C SER A 38 -1.09 -11.80 -1.40
N LYS A 39 -2.08 -11.77 -0.51
CA LYS A 39 -2.48 -10.55 0.19
C LYS A 39 -1.41 -10.04 1.14
N GLU A 40 -0.72 -10.91 1.83
CA GLU A 40 0.41 -10.54 2.70
C GLU A 40 1.54 -9.92 1.88
N ALA A 41 1.86 -10.50 0.72
CA ALA A 41 2.86 -9.95 -0.18
C ALA A 41 2.46 -8.56 -0.69
N GLU A 42 1.19 -8.39 -1.09
CA GLU A 42 0.66 -7.09 -1.50
C GLU A 42 0.74 -6.05 -0.37
N MET A 43 0.36 -6.44 0.85
CA MET A 43 0.44 -5.56 2.02
C MET A 43 1.86 -5.13 2.33
N THR A 44 2.82 -6.04 2.25
CA THR A 44 4.24 -5.73 2.45
C THR A 44 4.72 -4.73 1.40
N ALA A 45 4.35 -4.94 0.13
CA ALA A 45 4.68 -4.01 -0.94
C ALA A 45 4.07 -2.63 -0.72
N MET A 46 2.83 -2.57 -0.25
CA MET A 46 2.15 -1.31 0.07
C MET A 46 2.82 -0.56 1.23
N VAL A 47 3.21 -1.28 2.28
CA VAL A 47 3.92 -0.68 3.43
C VAL A 47 5.25 -0.09 2.97
N ASN A 48 6.01 -0.83 2.18
CA ASN A 48 7.30 -0.37 1.65
C ASN A 48 7.13 0.86 0.74
N ALA A 49 6.12 0.84 -0.13
CA ALA A 49 5.81 1.98 -0.99
C ALA A 49 5.40 3.21 -0.16
N ASN A 50 4.58 3.00 0.88
CA ASN A 50 4.15 4.07 1.76
C ASN A 50 5.32 4.70 2.52
N ASP A 51 6.25 3.89 3.02
CA ASP A 51 7.46 4.36 3.69
C ASP A 51 8.34 5.19 2.74
N SER A 52 8.51 4.72 1.50
CA SER A 52 9.26 5.45 0.47
C SER A 52 8.59 6.79 0.14
N HIS A 53 7.27 6.83 0.04
CA HIS A 53 6.52 8.06 -0.20
C HIS A 53 6.65 9.04 0.97
N ARG A 54 6.66 8.55 2.21
CA ARG A 54 6.88 9.40 3.38
C ARG A 54 8.24 10.05 3.37
N GLU A 55 9.29 9.31 3.03
CA GLU A 55 10.64 9.85 2.91
C GLU A 55 10.70 10.91 1.81
N LEU A 56 10.15 10.60 0.64
CA LEU A 56 10.10 11.54 -0.47
C LEU A 56 9.32 12.80 -0.11
N ASN A 57 8.18 12.67 0.55
CA ASN A 57 7.40 13.82 1.01
C ASN A 57 8.19 14.67 2.01
N GLY A 58 8.96 14.05 2.89
CA GLY A 58 9.83 14.77 3.81
C GLY A 58 10.90 15.58 3.08
N GLU A 59 11.55 14.98 2.09
CA GLU A 59 12.54 15.66 1.26
C GLU A 59 11.93 16.80 0.46
N LEU A 60 10.78 16.57 -0.15
CA LEU A 60 10.06 17.60 -0.93
C LEU A 60 9.63 18.78 -0.07
N ARG A 61 9.23 18.55 1.18
CA ARG A 61 8.93 19.63 2.12
C ARG A 61 10.14 20.47 2.44
N LYS A 62 11.29 19.84 2.67
CA LYS A 62 12.54 20.55 2.89
C LYS A 62 12.94 21.40 1.68
N GLU A 63 12.83 20.84 0.48
CA GLU A 63 13.09 21.59 -0.75
C GLU A 63 12.14 22.76 -0.92
N LEU A 64 10.85 22.53 -0.64
CA LEU A 64 9.84 23.59 -0.72
C LEU A 64 10.14 24.72 0.25
N ASP A 65 10.51 24.41 1.50
CA ASP A 65 10.86 25.39 2.49
C ASP A 65 12.10 26.18 2.06
N GLN A 66 13.09 25.51 1.47
CA GLN A 66 14.29 26.16 0.94
C GLN A 66 13.97 27.11 -0.22
N VAL A 67 13.14 26.66 -1.16
CA VAL A 67 12.70 27.49 -2.29
C VAL A 67 11.92 28.71 -1.80
N LYS A 68 11.03 28.53 -0.83
CA LYS A 68 10.30 29.66 -0.22
C LYS A 68 11.24 30.67 0.42
N ALA A 69 12.25 30.20 1.16
CA ALA A 69 13.25 31.07 1.76
C ALA A 69 14.06 31.83 0.71
N ASP A 70 14.50 31.14 -0.35
CA ASP A 70 15.23 31.74 -1.45
C ASP A 70 14.38 32.77 -2.20
N ASN A 71 13.12 32.46 -2.45
CA ASN A 71 12.18 33.40 -3.10
C ASN A 71 11.99 34.67 -2.27
N LYS A 72 11.91 34.54 -0.95
CA LYS A 72 11.79 35.67 -0.04
C LYS A 72 13.02 36.57 -0.09
N LYS A 73 14.22 35.95 -0.11
CA LYS A 73 15.48 36.71 -0.25
C LYS A 73 15.56 37.42 -1.59
N LEU A 74 15.21 36.73 -2.69
CA LEU A 74 15.20 37.30 -4.02
C LEU A 74 14.23 38.47 -4.14
N ALA A 75 13.03 38.34 -3.58
CA ALA A 75 12.03 39.39 -3.58
C ALA A 75 12.56 40.65 -2.87
N LYS A 76 13.24 40.47 -1.75
CA LYS A 76 13.90 41.59 -1.03
C LYS A 76 15.03 42.22 -1.85
N GLN A 77 15.86 41.42 -2.49
CA GLN A 77 16.92 41.93 -3.35
C GLN A 77 16.38 42.73 -4.52
N VAL A 78 15.29 42.26 -5.15
CA VAL A 78 14.62 43.00 -6.23
C VAL A 78 14.08 44.32 -5.73
N GLU A 79 13.42 44.35 -4.55
CA GLU A 79 12.92 45.56 -3.93
C GLU A 79 14.05 46.57 -3.66
N ASP A 80 15.14 46.11 -3.05
CA ASP A 80 16.30 46.95 -2.75
C ASP A 80 16.91 47.55 -4.02
N LEU A 81 17.02 46.74 -5.08
CA LEU A 81 17.55 47.22 -6.38
C LEU A 81 16.60 48.22 -7.03
N GLU A 82 15.29 48.04 -6.91
CA GLU A 82 14.30 49.02 -7.42
C GLU A 82 14.42 50.36 -6.69
N ILE A 83 14.64 50.34 -5.37
CA ILE A 83 14.82 51.54 -4.57
C ILE A 83 16.12 52.24 -4.98
N GLU A 84 17.22 51.49 -5.11
CA GLU A 84 18.50 52.05 -5.59
C GLU A 84 18.37 52.69 -6.97
N ALA A 85 17.71 52.03 -7.90
CA ALA A 85 17.51 52.54 -9.25
C ALA A 85 16.69 53.85 -9.22
N LYS A 86 15.64 53.93 -8.41
CA LYS A 86 14.86 55.16 -8.23
C LYS A 86 15.70 56.30 -7.67
N GLU A 87 16.53 56.01 -6.66
CA GLU A 87 17.44 56.99 -6.06
C GLU A 87 18.45 57.50 -7.09
N MET A 88 19.03 56.62 -7.89
CA MET A 88 19.97 57.00 -8.96
C MET A 88 19.31 57.88 -10.03
N LEU A 89 18.07 57.65 -10.34
CA LEU A 89 17.32 58.46 -11.32
C LEU A 89 16.89 59.80 -10.74
N ALA A 90 16.79 59.94 -9.45
CA ALA A 90 16.39 61.16 -8.77
C ALA A 90 17.51 62.23 -8.72
N TYR A 91 18.79 61.80 -8.83
CA TYR A 91 19.93 62.71 -8.82
C TYR A 91 20.32 63.08 -10.26
N PRO A 92 20.39 64.37 -10.60
CA PRO A 92 20.83 64.81 -11.93
C PRO A 92 22.27 64.50 -12.23
#